data_f76bea69cac8958cc510f35b0b552573
#
_entry.id   f76bea69cac8958cc510f35b0b552573
#
_cell.length_a   1.000
_cell.length_b   1.000
_cell.length_c   1.000
_cell.angle_alpha   90.00
_cell.angle_beta   90.00
_cell.angle_gamma   90.00
#
_symmetry.space_group_name_H-M   'P 1'
#
loop_
_entity.id
_entity.type
_entity.pdbx_description
1 polymer ?
#
loop_
_entity_poly.entity_id
_entity_poly.type
_entity_poly.pdbx_seq_one_letter_code
_entity_poly.pdbx_strand_id
1 'polypeptide(L)'
;MNESNEWTRKGRRQEKKKKRGRIGFILILLLAIIAVAGTYYASRINHTINTITQDVGNRTEQEANEIIKNAKPINILLLGIDNGAYGREEEDGRSDTMLLLTVNPSTKKSQLLSLPRDTYTEIVGTGSYDKLNHAFAYGKAPMVINSVEKMLDTTIDFYVQINMGGLMEFVDAVGGIEVTSPLTFTYEGRSFVEGKTELLDGESALRFARMRYDDPEGDTGRQKRQRIVIEELVKKLMTFNSVTNFEQLMNAVSKNVKTDLPIGQVMALKNTYGPAITGNNLTQTFIEERQLLLTNNAGEQIYYSYATD
;
A
#
# COMPACT_ATOMS: atom_id res chain seq x y z
N MET A 1 -47.51 -37.03 -53.94
CA MET A 1 -46.86 -37.37 -52.65
C MET A 1 -45.62 -36.49 -52.36
N ASN A 2 -45.66 -35.18 -52.62
CA ASN A 2 -44.44 -34.32 -52.48
C ASN A 2 -44.68 -32.98 -51.75
N GLU A 3 -45.89 -32.58 -51.48
CA GLU A 3 -46.14 -31.27 -50.84
C GLU A 3 -45.96 -31.24 -49.31
N SER A 4 -46.23 -32.34 -48.63
CA SER A 4 -46.12 -32.43 -47.16
C SER A 4 -44.67 -32.31 -46.64
N ASN A 5 -43.69 -32.68 -47.44
CA ASN A 5 -42.23 -32.64 -47.11
C ASN A 5 -41.63 -31.23 -47.24
N GLU A 6 -42.21 -30.39 -48.08
CA GLU A 6 -41.72 -29.01 -48.31
C GLU A 6 -42.15 -28.04 -47.19
N TRP A 7 -43.35 -28.19 -46.66
CA TRP A 7 -43.86 -27.42 -45.53
C TRP A 7 -43.09 -27.68 -44.24
N THR A 8 -42.74 -28.91 -43.96
CA THR A 8 -41.93 -29.27 -42.78
C THR A 8 -40.50 -28.78 -42.88
N ARG A 9 -39.89 -28.75 -44.08
CA ARG A 9 -38.56 -28.18 -44.29
C ARG A 9 -38.52 -26.65 -44.16
N LYS A 10 -39.53 -25.94 -44.64
CA LYS A 10 -39.66 -24.47 -44.49
C LYS A 10 -39.85 -24.08 -43.01
N GLY A 11 -40.69 -24.80 -42.27
CA GLY A 11 -40.91 -24.57 -40.82
C GLY A 11 -39.63 -24.74 -40.00
N ARG A 12 -38.89 -25.84 -40.20
CA ARG A 12 -37.60 -26.09 -39.53
C ARG A 12 -36.53 -25.05 -39.87
N ARG A 13 -36.53 -24.49 -41.09
CA ARG A 13 -35.58 -23.46 -41.53
C ARG A 13 -35.93 -22.11 -40.89
N GLN A 14 -37.20 -21.78 -40.70
CA GLN A 14 -37.61 -20.57 -40.01
C GLN A 14 -37.36 -20.62 -38.49
N GLU A 15 -37.56 -21.78 -37.84
CA GLU A 15 -37.20 -21.96 -36.43
C GLU A 15 -35.68 -21.84 -36.18
N LYS A 16 -34.87 -22.46 -37.09
CA LYS A 16 -33.41 -22.31 -36.99
C LYS A 16 -32.95 -20.88 -37.20
N LYS A 17 -33.58 -20.08 -38.08
CA LYS A 17 -33.27 -18.66 -38.25
C LYS A 17 -33.70 -17.84 -37.03
N LYS A 18 -34.86 -18.11 -36.43
CA LYS A 18 -35.28 -17.43 -35.19
C LYS A 18 -34.38 -17.77 -33.99
N LYS A 19 -33.97 -19.04 -33.84
CA LYS A 19 -33.02 -19.44 -32.79
C LYS A 19 -31.63 -18.80 -32.98
N ARG A 20 -31.10 -18.74 -34.22
CA ARG A 20 -29.84 -18.04 -34.53
C ARG A 20 -29.90 -16.54 -34.27
N GLY A 21 -31.02 -15.88 -34.59
CA GLY A 21 -31.23 -14.47 -34.30
C GLY A 21 -31.27 -14.18 -32.78
N ARG A 22 -31.95 -15.05 -32.00
CA ARG A 22 -31.97 -14.95 -30.54
C ARG A 22 -30.59 -15.16 -29.91
N ILE A 23 -29.84 -16.13 -30.37
CA ILE A 23 -28.46 -16.37 -29.89
C ILE A 23 -27.57 -15.18 -30.25
N GLY A 24 -27.66 -14.65 -31.49
CA GLY A 24 -26.94 -13.44 -31.89
C GLY A 24 -27.26 -12.23 -31.03
N PHE A 25 -28.56 -12.02 -30.72
CA PHE A 25 -29.00 -10.95 -29.84
C PHE A 25 -28.46 -11.09 -28.41
N ILE A 26 -28.49 -12.30 -27.84
CA ILE A 26 -27.92 -12.58 -26.50
C ILE A 26 -26.41 -12.32 -26.47
N LEU A 27 -25.68 -12.71 -27.53
CA LEU A 27 -24.23 -12.44 -27.63
C LEU A 27 -23.93 -10.93 -27.71
N ILE A 28 -24.71 -10.18 -28.48
CA ILE A 28 -24.58 -8.72 -28.57
C ILE A 28 -24.88 -8.08 -27.21
N LEU A 29 -25.93 -8.50 -26.51
CA LEU A 29 -26.28 -8.02 -25.19
C LEU A 29 -25.15 -8.32 -24.17
N LEU A 30 -24.58 -9.51 -24.22
CA LEU A 30 -23.48 -9.94 -23.35
C LEU A 30 -22.22 -9.13 -23.63
N LEU A 31 -21.88 -8.88 -24.89
CA LEU A 31 -20.79 -7.98 -25.28
C LEU A 31 -21.02 -6.53 -24.84
N ALA A 32 -22.26 -6.04 -24.92
CA ALA A 32 -22.62 -4.72 -24.44
C ALA A 32 -22.47 -4.61 -22.91
N ILE A 33 -22.88 -5.62 -22.16
CA ILE A 33 -22.71 -5.67 -20.69
C ILE A 33 -21.20 -5.69 -20.36
N ILE A 34 -20.41 -6.49 -21.05
CA ILE A 34 -18.94 -6.54 -20.85
C ILE A 34 -18.31 -5.18 -21.17
N ALA A 35 -18.72 -4.52 -22.25
CA ALA A 35 -18.22 -3.21 -22.62
C ALA A 35 -18.60 -2.14 -21.57
N VAL A 36 -19.84 -2.13 -21.07
CA VAL A 36 -20.28 -1.22 -20.00
C VAL A 36 -19.54 -1.48 -18.71
N ALA A 37 -19.38 -2.74 -18.30
CA ALA A 37 -18.60 -3.09 -17.13
C ALA A 37 -17.11 -2.65 -17.30
N GLY A 38 -16.52 -2.92 -18.47
CA GLY A 38 -15.15 -2.51 -18.78
C GLY A 38 -14.95 -0.99 -18.71
N THR A 39 -15.88 -0.20 -19.29
CA THR A 39 -15.83 1.26 -19.21
C THR A 39 -16.05 1.78 -17.80
N TYR A 40 -16.94 1.16 -17.02
CA TYR A 40 -17.14 1.50 -15.62
C TYR A 40 -15.88 1.27 -14.79
N TYR A 41 -15.26 0.09 -14.87
CA TYR A 41 -14.02 -0.21 -14.15
C TYR A 41 -12.86 0.70 -14.59
N ALA A 42 -12.71 0.94 -15.90
CA ALA A 42 -11.69 1.85 -16.43
C ALA A 42 -11.89 3.29 -15.91
N SER A 43 -13.14 3.78 -15.88
CA SER A 43 -13.47 5.10 -15.34
C SER A 43 -13.15 5.20 -13.85
N ARG A 44 -13.46 4.16 -13.06
CA ARG A 44 -13.14 4.13 -11.62
C ARG A 44 -11.64 4.13 -11.37
N ILE A 45 -10.88 3.33 -12.11
CA ILE A 45 -9.42 3.31 -12.03
C ILE A 45 -8.85 4.70 -12.38
N ASN A 46 -9.27 5.31 -13.50
CA ASN A 46 -8.79 6.62 -13.91
C ASN A 46 -9.13 7.71 -12.88
N HIS A 47 -10.34 7.69 -12.33
CA HIS A 47 -10.71 8.63 -11.26
C HIS A 47 -9.81 8.47 -10.04
N THR A 48 -9.59 7.24 -9.59
CA THR A 48 -8.71 6.94 -8.45
C THR A 48 -7.28 7.41 -8.73
N ILE A 49 -6.72 7.09 -9.91
CA ILE A 49 -5.38 7.54 -10.32
C ILE A 49 -5.26 9.06 -10.21
N ASN A 50 -6.19 9.81 -10.79
CA ASN A 50 -6.16 11.28 -10.76
C ASN A 50 -6.27 11.87 -9.35
N THR A 51 -6.89 11.14 -8.42
CA THR A 51 -7.07 11.61 -7.04
C THR A 51 -5.85 11.37 -6.17
N ILE A 52 -5.16 10.24 -6.37
CA ILE A 52 -4.05 9.80 -5.51
C ILE A 52 -2.66 10.13 -6.06
N THR A 53 -2.55 10.34 -7.39
CA THR A 53 -1.27 10.69 -7.98
C THR A 53 -0.87 12.09 -7.55
N GLN A 54 0.18 12.17 -6.76
CA GLN A 54 0.83 13.43 -6.41
C GLN A 54 2.27 13.31 -6.86
N ASP A 55 2.63 14.07 -7.88
CA ASP A 55 4.00 14.16 -8.35
C ASP A 55 4.83 14.88 -7.28
N VAL A 56 5.70 14.13 -6.63
CA VAL A 56 6.49 14.60 -5.47
C VAL A 56 7.99 14.57 -5.79
N GLY A 57 8.35 13.89 -6.87
CA GLY A 57 9.74 13.69 -7.27
C GLY A 57 10.09 14.40 -8.59
N ASN A 58 11.39 14.44 -8.86
CA ASN A 58 11.93 14.93 -10.14
C ASN A 58 11.75 13.93 -11.29
N ARG A 59 10.81 12.97 -11.18
CA ARG A 59 10.67 11.86 -12.11
C ARG A 59 9.42 12.02 -12.95
N THR A 60 9.57 11.85 -14.26
CA THR A 60 8.44 11.85 -15.20
C THR A 60 7.73 10.50 -15.20
N GLU A 61 6.44 10.47 -15.55
CA GLU A 61 5.67 9.23 -15.73
C GLU A 61 6.36 8.28 -16.74
N GLN A 62 7.04 8.81 -17.73
CA GLN A 62 7.78 8.03 -18.71
C GLN A 62 8.96 7.28 -18.10
N GLU A 63 9.73 7.93 -17.23
CA GLU A 63 10.84 7.31 -16.50
C GLU A 63 10.35 6.22 -15.53
N ALA A 64 9.25 6.46 -14.82
CA ALA A 64 8.60 5.48 -13.97
C ALA A 64 8.16 4.24 -14.76
N ASN A 65 7.57 4.45 -15.94
CA ASN A 65 7.15 3.37 -16.83
C ASN A 65 8.33 2.56 -17.37
N GLU A 66 9.46 3.19 -17.67
CA GLU A 66 10.67 2.50 -18.11
C GLU A 66 11.32 1.66 -17.02
N ILE A 67 11.32 2.11 -15.77
CA ILE A 67 11.81 1.33 -14.63
C ILE A 67 11.04 0.01 -14.51
N ILE A 68 9.71 0.08 -14.56
CA ILE A 68 8.85 -1.09 -14.42
C ILE A 68 8.99 -2.02 -15.61
N LYS A 69 8.98 -1.48 -16.83
CA LYS A 69 9.13 -2.24 -18.08
C LYS A 69 10.44 -3.01 -18.14
N ASN A 70 11.52 -2.42 -17.64
CA ASN A 70 12.85 -3.01 -17.65
C ASN A 70 13.14 -3.87 -16.41
N ALA A 71 12.15 -4.07 -15.53
CA ALA A 71 12.27 -4.86 -14.31
C ALA A 71 13.50 -4.46 -13.46
N LYS A 72 13.78 -3.16 -13.36
CA LYS A 72 14.89 -2.65 -12.54
C LYS A 72 14.59 -2.84 -11.06
N PRO A 73 15.59 -3.02 -10.20
CA PRO A 73 15.39 -2.89 -8.76
C PRO A 73 14.77 -1.52 -8.42
N ILE A 74 13.87 -1.49 -7.42
CA ILE A 74 13.18 -0.27 -6.99
C ILE A 74 13.24 -0.10 -5.49
N ASN A 75 13.28 1.15 -5.05
CA ASN A 75 13.14 1.59 -3.68
C ASN A 75 11.83 2.34 -3.51
N ILE A 76 10.95 1.86 -2.65
CA ILE A 76 9.65 2.47 -2.36
C ILE A 76 9.63 2.93 -0.92
N LEU A 77 9.44 4.24 -0.69
CA LEU A 77 9.27 4.78 0.65
C LEU A 77 7.81 4.70 1.07
N LEU A 78 7.52 3.94 2.13
CA LEU A 78 6.20 3.80 2.70
C LEU A 78 6.08 4.75 3.91
N LEU A 79 5.10 5.64 3.88
CA LEU A 79 4.86 6.65 4.90
C LEU A 79 3.51 6.42 5.56
N GLY A 80 3.50 6.13 6.86
CA GLY A 80 2.30 6.09 7.69
C GLY A 80 2.11 7.40 8.42
N ILE A 81 1.02 8.12 8.15
CA ILE A 81 0.72 9.43 8.75
C ILE A 81 -0.27 9.26 9.88
N ASP A 82 0.05 9.87 11.03
CA ASP A 82 -0.78 9.81 12.23
C ASP A 82 -1.97 10.79 12.17
N ASN A 83 -2.86 10.59 11.19
CA ASN A 83 -4.11 11.32 11.03
C ASN A 83 -5.21 10.43 10.42
N GLY A 84 -6.42 10.96 10.24
CA GLY A 84 -7.54 10.26 9.59
C GLY A 84 -8.28 9.24 10.44
N ALA A 85 -7.97 9.14 11.75
CA ALA A 85 -8.71 8.31 12.70
C ALA A 85 -8.69 8.92 14.11
N TYR A 86 -9.65 8.54 14.94
CA TYR A 86 -9.74 8.97 16.36
C TYR A 86 -9.77 10.48 16.58
N GLY A 87 -10.47 11.22 15.70
CA GLY A 87 -10.60 12.69 15.81
C GLY A 87 -9.35 13.47 15.39
N ARG A 88 -8.38 12.83 14.76
CA ARG A 88 -7.20 13.48 14.19
C ARG A 88 -7.40 13.69 12.70
N GLU A 89 -8.12 14.74 12.34
CA GLU A 89 -8.40 15.11 10.95
C GLU A 89 -7.39 16.10 10.36
N GLU A 90 -6.32 16.40 11.07
CA GLU A 90 -5.41 17.49 10.71
C GLU A 90 -4.51 17.15 9.53
N GLU A 91 -4.36 18.12 8.63
CA GLU A 91 -3.41 18.08 7.51
C GLU A 91 -1.93 18.06 7.99
N ASP A 92 -1.68 18.36 9.25
CA ASP A 92 -0.36 18.53 9.87
C ASP A 92 0.15 17.27 10.60
N GLY A 93 -0.31 16.08 10.21
CA GLY A 93 0.18 14.82 10.78
C GLY A 93 1.70 14.66 10.62
N ARG A 94 2.29 13.78 11.46
CA ARG A 94 3.70 13.37 11.36
C ARG A 94 3.78 12.01 10.70
N SER A 95 4.89 11.75 10.00
CA SER A 95 5.21 10.42 9.51
C SER A 95 5.75 9.56 10.65
N ASP A 96 4.85 8.96 11.41
CA ASP A 96 5.22 8.14 12.57
C ASP A 96 5.68 6.73 12.20
N THR A 97 5.40 6.30 10.98
CA THR A 97 5.89 5.06 10.38
C THR A 97 6.58 5.38 9.06
N MET A 98 7.85 5.03 8.95
CA MET A 98 8.64 5.18 7.73
C MET A 98 9.37 3.89 7.44
N LEU A 99 9.09 3.29 6.29
CA LEU A 99 9.67 2.02 5.86
C LEU A 99 10.21 2.17 4.45
N LEU A 100 11.43 1.71 4.20
CA LEU A 100 11.99 1.63 2.86
C LEU A 100 11.89 0.18 2.36
N LEU A 101 11.06 -0.03 1.35
CA LEU A 101 10.91 -1.32 0.67
C LEU A 101 11.78 -1.34 -0.58
N THR A 102 12.86 -2.12 -0.54
CA THR A 102 13.71 -2.40 -1.70
C THR A 102 13.28 -3.71 -2.34
N VAL A 103 12.99 -3.70 -3.63
CA VAL A 103 12.55 -4.89 -4.37
C VAL A 103 13.43 -5.13 -5.57
N ASN A 104 14.04 -6.31 -5.65
CA ASN A 104 14.83 -6.74 -6.80
C ASN A 104 14.15 -7.93 -7.51
N PRO A 105 13.47 -7.70 -8.64
CA PRO A 105 12.75 -8.74 -9.34
C PRO A 105 13.68 -9.79 -9.97
N SER A 106 14.91 -9.43 -10.33
CA SER A 106 15.88 -10.34 -10.94
C SER A 106 16.36 -11.41 -9.97
N THR A 107 16.61 -11.03 -8.71
CA THR A 107 17.01 -11.96 -7.65
C THR A 107 15.81 -12.55 -6.90
N LYS A 108 14.61 -12.06 -7.17
CA LYS A 108 13.36 -12.39 -6.46
C LYS A 108 13.51 -12.20 -4.95
N LYS A 109 14.16 -11.14 -4.52
CA LYS A 109 14.35 -10.78 -3.11
C LYS A 109 13.89 -9.37 -2.86
N SER A 110 13.41 -9.13 -1.65
CA SER A 110 13.07 -7.81 -1.16
C SER A 110 13.49 -7.63 0.29
N GLN A 111 13.66 -6.38 0.67
CA GLN A 111 14.03 -5.96 2.01
C GLN A 111 13.13 -4.82 2.47
N LEU A 112 12.64 -4.92 3.68
CA LEU A 112 11.88 -3.87 4.35
C LEU A 112 12.71 -3.31 5.51
N LEU A 113 13.24 -2.10 5.32
CA LEU A 113 14.05 -1.39 6.30
C LEU A 113 13.16 -0.41 7.08
N SER A 114 13.13 -0.52 8.40
CA SER A 114 12.51 0.50 9.26
C SER A 114 13.44 1.68 9.46
N LEU A 115 12.87 2.87 9.25
CA LEU A 115 13.52 4.15 9.54
C LEU A 115 12.88 4.71 10.82
N PRO A 116 13.62 4.78 11.92
CA PRO A 116 13.09 5.27 13.17
C PRO A 116 12.69 6.74 13.07
N ARG A 117 11.52 7.08 13.56
CA ARG A 117 10.94 8.42 13.45
C ARG A 117 11.74 9.51 14.17
N ASP A 118 12.43 9.12 15.25
CA ASP A 118 13.21 10.03 16.11
C ASP A 118 14.67 10.15 15.65
N THR A 119 15.04 9.58 14.48
CA THR A 119 16.41 9.63 13.93
C THR A 119 16.83 11.07 13.71
N TYR A 120 17.95 11.46 14.34
CA TYR A 120 18.57 12.76 14.19
C TYR A 120 19.29 12.85 12.85
N THR A 121 18.75 13.61 11.94
CA THR A 121 19.29 13.75 10.58
C THR A 121 19.10 15.18 10.07
N GLU A 122 19.83 15.53 9.01
CA GLU A 122 19.58 16.78 8.31
C GLU A 122 18.20 16.74 7.63
N ILE A 123 17.39 17.73 7.92
CA ILE A 123 16.11 17.93 7.22
C ILE A 123 16.40 18.78 6.00
N VAL A 124 16.46 18.12 4.85
CA VAL A 124 16.84 18.77 3.58
C VAL A 124 15.86 19.88 3.21
N GLY A 125 16.41 21.05 2.97
CA GLY A 125 15.65 22.27 2.66
C GLY A 125 15.43 23.21 3.85
N THR A 126 15.71 22.78 5.09
CA THR A 126 15.63 23.65 6.28
C THR A 126 17.00 24.19 6.71
N GLY A 127 18.09 23.54 6.29
CA GLY A 127 19.45 23.83 6.74
C GLY A 127 19.72 23.44 8.20
N SER A 128 18.87 22.63 8.80
CA SER A 128 18.97 22.19 10.21
C SER A 128 18.84 20.68 10.36
N TYR A 129 19.31 20.19 11.52
CA TYR A 129 19.12 18.80 11.94
C TYR A 129 17.94 18.71 12.91
N ASP A 130 17.11 17.68 12.74
CA ASP A 130 15.97 17.41 13.61
C ASP A 130 15.58 15.94 13.51
N LYS A 131 14.48 15.54 14.18
CA LYS A 131 13.86 14.22 14.02
C LYS A 131 13.36 14.02 12.60
N LEU A 132 13.65 12.87 12.01
CA LEU A 132 13.24 12.56 10.64
C LEU A 132 11.72 12.73 10.39
N ASN A 133 10.87 12.39 11.38
CA ASN A 133 9.41 12.53 11.24
C ASN A 133 8.94 14.00 11.19
N HIS A 134 9.74 14.96 11.63
CA HIS A 134 9.44 16.39 11.50
C HIS A 134 9.55 16.88 10.06
N ALA A 135 10.31 16.20 9.20
CA ALA A 135 10.39 16.51 7.77
C ALA A 135 8.99 16.52 7.12
N PHE A 136 8.10 15.62 7.54
CA PHE A 136 6.73 15.60 7.02
C PHE A 136 5.91 16.82 7.45
N ALA A 137 6.05 17.28 8.67
CA ALA A 137 5.38 18.48 9.15
C ALA A 137 5.86 19.74 8.40
N TYR A 138 7.16 19.82 8.08
CA TYR A 138 7.75 20.97 7.41
C TYR A 138 7.49 21.02 5.90
N GLY A 139 7.59 19.90 5.20
CA GLY A 139 7.55 19.88 3.73
C GLY A 139 6.90 18.65 3.13
N LYS A 140 6.06 17.93 3.91
CA LYS A 140 5.31 16.74 3.49
C LYS A 140 6.24 15.65 2.92
N ALA A 141 5.69 14.79 2.05
CA ALA A 141 6.44 13.68 1.47
C ALA A 141 7.74 14.09 0.75
N PRO A 142 7.79 15.20 -0.05
CA PRO A 142 9.04 15.60 -0.73
C PRO A 142 10.21 15.80 0.22
N MET A 143 9.97 16.45 1.35
CA MET A 143 11.03 16.74 2.31
C MET A 143 11.49 15.47 3.04
N VAL A 144 10.57 14.54 3.34
CA VAL A 144 10.93 13.22 3.89
C VAL A 144 11.79 12.44 2.90
N ILE A 145 11.37 12.37 1.64
CA ILE A 145 12.11 11.68 0.57
C ILE A 145 13.53 12.21 0.47
N ASN A 146 13.70 13.52 0.29
CA ASN A 146 15.01 14.15 0.15
C ASN A 146 15.89 13.91 1.39
N SER A 147 15.31 13.95 2.60
CA SER A 147 16.06 13.72 3.84
C SER A 147 16.48 12.25 4.00
N VAL A 148 15.62 11.30 3.60
CA VAL A 148 15.94 9.87 3.62
C VAL A 148 16.99 9.53 2.55
N GLU A 149 16.84 10.06 1.33
CA GLU A 149 17.85 9.89 0.26
C GLU A 149 19.22 10.35 0.70
N LYS A 150 19.29 11.53 1.33
CA LYS A 150 20.55 12.07 1.86
C LYS A 150 21.09 11.23 3.01
N MET A 151 20.24 10.80 3.93
CA MET A 151 20.63 10.01 5.11
C MET A 151 21.18 8.63 4.73
N LEU A 152 20.58 7.97 3.72
CA LEU A 152 20.94 6.61 3.31
C LEU A 152 21.87 6.56 2.09
N ASP A 153 22.22 7.71 1.50
CA ASP A 153 22.97 7.81 0.24
C ASP A 153 22.37 6.90 -0.86
N THR A 154 21.04 6.97 -1.01
CA THR A 154 20.30 6.14 -1.95
C THR A 154 19.22 6.95 -2.65
N THR A 155 18.69 6.43 -3.77
CA THR A 155 17.58 7.06 -4.49
C THR A 155 16.28 6.35 -4.15
N ILE A 156 15.22 7.10 -3.87
CA ILE A 156 13.87 6.60 -3.70
C ILE A 156 13.17 6.69 -5.04
N ASP A 157 12.76 5.54 -5.58
CA ASP A 157 12.10 5.44 -6.88
C ASP A 157 10.64 5.85 -6.83
N PHE A 158 9.95 5.46 -5.77
CA PHE A 158 8.54 5.74 -5.55
C PHE A 158 8.25 5.94 -4.07
N TYR A 159 7.12 6.57 -3.78
CA TYR A 159 6.59 6.61 -2.43
C TYR A 159 5.12 6.19 -2.37
N VAL A 160 4.70 5.75 -1.20
CA VAL A 160 3.30 5.50 -0.86
C VAL A 160 3.04 6.08 0.51
N GLN A 161 2.13 7.02 0.60
CA GLN A 161 1.66 7.61 1.83
C GLN A 161 0.26 7.09 2.16
N ILE A 162 0.06 6.66 3.40
CA ILE A 162 -1.23 6.20 3.92
C ILE A 162 -1.48 6.80 5.30
N ASN A 163 -2.73 7.15 5.59
CA ASN A 163 -3.14 7.58 6.91
C ASN A 163 -3.71 6.39 7.74
N MET A 164 -3.95 6.61 9.04
CA MET A 164 -4.47 5.56 9.93
C MET A 164 -5.85 5.02 9.49
N GLY A 165 -6.75 5.90 9.04
CA GLY A 165 -8.06 5.50 8.52
C GLY A 165 -7.92 4.61 7.29
N GLY A 166 -6.98 4.96 6.41
CA GLY A 166 -6.65 4.18 5.23
C GLY A 166 -6.14 2.78 5.55
N LEU A 167 -5.28 2.65 6.56
CA LEU A 167 -4.80 1.33 6.97
C LEU A 167 -5.97 0.41 7.33
N MET A 168 -6.94 0.90 8.12
CA MET A 168 -8.15 0.13 8.47
C MET A 168 -8.95 -0.25 7.23
N GLU A 169 -9.28 0.75 6.40
CA GLU A 169 -10.08 0.53 5.18
C GLU A 169 -9.41 -0.45 4.20
N PHE A 170 -8.07 -0.41 4.11
CA PHE A 170 -7.31 -1.34 3.27
C PHE A 170 -7.37 -2.77 3.78
N VAL A 171 -7.13 -2.96 5.08
CA VAL A 171 -7.20 -4.29 5.69
C VAL A 171 -8.58 -4.89 5.50
N ASP A 172 -9.65 -4.11 5.68
CA ASP A 172 -11.02 -4.57 5.47
C ASP A 172 -11.31 -4.87 3.99
N ALA A 173 -10.84 -4.02 3.07
CA ALA A 173 -11.03 -4.21 1.63
C ALA A 173 -10.38 -5.48 1.09
N VAL A 174 -9.24 -5.90 1.65
CA VAL A 174 -8.58 -7.16 1.26
C VAL A 174 -9.13 -8.38 2.01
N GLY A 175 -10.12 -8.19 2.89
CA GLY A 175 -10.75 -9.26 3.68
C GLY A 175 -9.94 -9.68 4.90
N GLY A 176 -9.19 -8.75 5.48
CA GLY A 176 -8.35 -8.99 6.65
C GLY A 176 -6.94 -9.48 6.33
N ILE A 177 -6.06 -9.41 7.32
CA ILE A 177 -4.68 -9.90 7.26
C ILE A 177 -4.42 -10.93 8.36
N GLU A 178 -3.63 -11.94 8.09
CA GLU A 178 -3.21 -12.93 9.07
C GLU A 178 -1.94 -12.45 9.78
N VAL A 179 -2.03 -12.25 11.10
CA VAL A 179 -0.93 -11.75 11.91
C VAL A 179 -0.61 -12.71 13.03
N THR A 180 0.67 -13.05 13.17
CA THR A 180 1.18 -13.77 14.34
C THR A 180 1.73 -12.78 15.35
N SER A 181 1.14 -12.74 16.55
CA SER A 181 1.58 -11.79 17.57
C SER A 181 2.94 -12.19 18.17
N PRO A 182 3.92 -11.27 18.24
CA PRO A 182 5.19 -11.51 18.89
C PRO A 182 5.14 -11.35 20.41
N LEU A 183 4.00 -10.92 20.97
CA LEU A 183 3.81 -10.61 22.38
C LEU A 183 2.37 -10.86 22.79
N THR A 184 2.15 -11.28 24.05
CA THR A 184 0.82 -11.32 24.65
C THR A 184 0.49 -9.98 25.29
N PHE A 185 -0.61 -9.33 24.83
CA PHE A 185 -1.07 -8.06 25.35
C PHE A 185 -2.56 -7.85 25.10
N THR A 186 -3.14 -6.88 25.81
CA THR A 186 -4.51 -6.38 25.55
C THR A 186 -4.46 -4.88 25.32
N TYR A 187 -5.08 -4.42 24.25
CA TYR A 187 -5.14 -3.01 23.92
C TYR A 187 -6.54 -2.63 23.41
N GLU A 188 -7.12 -1.59 24.01
CA GLU A 188 -8.48 -1.10 23.69
C GLU A 188 -9.52 -2.25 23.65
N GLY A 189 -9.48 -3.16 24.62
CA GLY A 189 -10.42 -4.28 24.76
C GLY A 189 -10.18 -5.47 23.83
N ARG A 190 -9.14 -5.47 22.97
CA ARG A 190 -8.74 -6.59 22.13
C ARG A 190 -7.49 -7.25 22.71
N SER A 191 -7.53 -8.57 22.87
CA SER A 191 -6.39 -9.36 23.33
C SER A 191 -5.69 -10.04 22.17
N PHE A 192 -4.36 -10.07 22.22
CA PHE A 192 -3.46 -10.75 21.29
C PHE A 192 -2.56 -11.68 22.09
N VAL A 193 -2.31 -12.89 21.57
CA VAL A 193 -1.55 -13.94 22.28
C VAL A 193 -0.28 -14.25 21.50
N GLU A 194 0.86 -14.24 22.18
CA GLU A 194 2.16 -14.55 21.61
C GLU A 194 2.16 -15.90 20.87
N GLY A 195 2.75 -15.92 19.67
CA GLY A 195 2.82 -17.10 18.80
C GLY A 195 1.51 -17.51 18.14
N LYS A 196 0.37 -16.89 18.48
CA LYS A 196 -0.92 -17.17 17.86
C LYS A 196 -1.11 -16.35 16.59
N THR A 197 -1.43 -17.04 15.49
CA THR A 197 -1.85 -16.40 14.23
C THR A 197 -3.36 -16.17 14.26
N GLU A 198 -3.79 -14.95 13.98
CA GLU A 198 -5.19 -14.55 13.91
C GLU A 198 -5.46 -13.73 12.67
N LEU A 199 -6.66 -13.88 12.10
CA LEU A 199 -7.17 -12.99 11.07
C LEU A 199 -7.64 -11.69 11.73
N LEU A 200 -7.02 -10.58 11.38
CA LEU A 200 -7.34 -9.25 11.88
C LEU A 200 -8.13 -8.47 10.83
N ASP A 201 -9.23 -7.84 11.24
CA ASP A 201 -9.89 -6.77 10.51
C ASP A 201 -9.12 -5.45 10.65
N GLY A 202 -9.58 -4.40 9.98
CA GLY A 202 -8.91 -3.11 9.98
C GLY A 202 -8.74 -2.51 11.38
N GLU A 203 -9.79 -2.57 12.21
CA GLU A 203 -9.75 -2.04 13.56
C GLU A 203 -8.79 -2.83 14.46
N SER A 204 -8.83 -4.16 14.39
CA SER A 204 -7.92 -5.02 15.15
C SER A 204 -6.46 -4.86 14.70
N ALA A 205 -6.22 -4.71 13.41
CA ALA A 205 -4.88 -4.45 12.86
C ALA A 205 -4.32 -3.10 13.35
N LEU A 206 -5.17 -2.06 13.39
CA LEU A 206 -4.75 -0.76 13.91
C LEU A 206 -4.46 -0.81 15.42
N ARG A 207 -5.30 -1.47 16.22
CA ARG A 207 -5.06 -1.70 17.66
C ARG A 207 -3.74 -2.44 17.88
N PHE A 208 -3.50 -3.50 17.12
CA PHE A 208 -2.25 -4.28 17.17
C PHE A 208 -1.02 -3.40 16.89
N ALA A 209 -1.10 -2.52 15.88
CA ALA A 209 -0.01 -1.64 15.47
C ALA A 209 0.25 -0.47 16.44
N ARG A 210 -0.76 -0.04 17.23
CA ARG A 210 -0.68 1.18 18.06
C ARG A 210 -0.22 0.95 19.48
N MET A 211 -0.41 -0.25 20.04
CA MET A 211 -0.02 -0.55 21.42
C MET A 211 1.46 -0.20 21.64
N ARG A 212 1.77 0.46 22.75
CA ARG A 212 3.14 0.91 23.07
C ARG A 212 3.50 0.71 24.53
N TYR A 213 2.61 1.10 25.43
CA TYR A 213 2.95 1.25 26.87
C TYR A 213 3.16 -0.08 27.57
N ASP A 214 2.47 -1.12 27.16
CA ASP A 214 2.58 -2.48 27.74
C ASP A 214 3.62 -3.33 27.01
N ASP A 215 4.39 -2.75 26.09
CA ASP A 215 5.46 -3.45 25.38
C ASP A 215 6.77 -3.33 26.15
N PRO A 216 7.44 -4.43 26.50
CA PRO A 216 8.76 -4.38 27.14
C PRO A 216 9.83 -3.64 26.34
N GLU A 217 9.70 -3.63 25.00
CA GLU A 217 10.59 -2.91 24.09
C GLU A 217 10.09 -1.49 23.79
N GLY A 218 8.97 -1.06 24.36
CA GLY A 218 8.41 0.28 24.20
C GLY A 218 8.14 0.63 22.74
N ASP A 219 8.75 1.70 22.24
CA ASP A 219 8.53 2.19 20.88
C ASP A 219 9.10 1.23 19.81
N THR A 220 10.19 0.57 20.10
CA THR A 220 10.80 -0.45 19.20
C THR A 220 9.83 -1.60 18.95
N GLY A 221 9.18 -2.12 19.99
CA GLY A 221 8.18 -3.17 19.86
C GLY A 221 6.95 -2.72 19.05
N ARG A 222 6.50 -1.46 19.24
CA ARG A 222 5.45 -0.88 18.39
C ARG A 222 5.87 -0.85 16.92
N GLN A 223 7.08 -0.39 16.60
CA GLN A 223 7.59 -0.37 15.23
C GLN A 223 7.66 -1.78 14.62
N LYS A 224 8.05 -2.80 15.40
CA LYS A 224 8.02 -4.20 14.95
C LYS A 224 6.61 -4.65 14.56
N ARG A 225 5.59 -4.33 15.37
CA ARG A 225 4.19 -4.67 15.04
C ARG A 225 3.65 -3.90 13.84
N GLN A 226 4.00 -2.63 13.69
CA GLN A 226 3.65 -1.86 12.49
C GLN A 226 4.21 -2.50 11.23
N ARG A 227 5.47 -2.95 11.26
CA ARG A 227 6.07 -3.69 10.14
C ARG A 227 5.32 -4.97 9.80
N ILE A 228 4.96 -5.76 10.82
CA ILE A 228 4.20 -7.00 10.62
C ILE A 228 2.89 -6.70 9.87
N VAL A 229 2.15 -5.69 10.30
CA VAL A 229 0.88 -5.28 9.65
C VAL A 229 1.11 -4.85 8.20
N ILE A 230 2.11 -4.02 7.95
CA ILE A 230 2.42 -3.55 6.59
C ILE A 230 2.89 -4.71 5.69
N GLU A 231 3.75 -5.58 6.20
CA GLU A 231 4.24 -6.75 5.47
C GLU A 231 3.09 -7.67 5.05
N GLU A 232 2.21 -8.02 5.99
CA GLU A 232 1.09 -8.91 5.70
C GLU A 232 0.07 -8.23 4.77
N LEU A 233 -0.16 -6.92 4.91
CA LEU A 233 -0.99 -6.17 3.97
C LEU A 233 -0.39 -6.16 2.56
N VAL A 234 0.92 -5.90 2.42
CA VAL A 234 1.61 -5.92 1.11
C VAL A 234 1.54 -7.32 0.48
N LYS A 235 1.83 -8.38 1.24
CA LYS A 235 1.68 -9.78 0.77
C LYS A 235 0.25 -10.05 0.30
N LYS A 236 -0.73 -9.63 1.08
CA LYS A 236 -2.15 -9.82 0.76
C LYS A 236 -2.54 -9.07 -0.52
N LEU A 237 -2.11 -7.82 -0.68
CA LEU A 237 -2.33 -7.03 -1.90
C LEU A 237 -1.70 -7.70 -3.14
N MET A 238 -0.48 -8.25 -3.02
CA MET A 238 0.17 -8.94 -4.13
C MET A 238 -0.57 -10.22 -4.56
N THR A 239 -1.25 -10.88 -3.64
CA THR A 239 -2.04 -12.10 -3.92
C THR A 239 -3.52 -11.81 -4.17
N PHE A 240 -3.97 -10.57 -3.97
CA PHE A 240 -5.37 -10.18 -4.10
C PHE A 240 -5.87 -10.29 -5.53
N ASN A 241 -6.95 -11.07 -5.74
CA ASN A 241 -7.56 -11.32 -7.05
C ASN A 241 -9.09 -11.15 -7.03
N SER A 242 -9.65 -10.60 -5.94
CA SER A 242 -11.09 -10.51 -5.79
C SER A 242 -11.68 -9.37 -6.62
N VAL A 243 -12.64 -9.68 -7.46
CA VAL A 243 -13.46 -8.70 -8.20
C VAL A 243 -14.54 -8.11 -7.28
N THR A 244 -15.00 -8.88 -6.30
CA THR A 244 -16.10 -8.48 -5.40
C THR A 244 -15.73 -7.32 -4.47
N ASN A 245 -14.48 -7.22 -4.05
CA ASN A 245 -14.02 -6.16 -3.15
C ASN A 245 -13.26 -5.04 -3.89
N PHE A 246 -13.24 -5.08 -5.23
CA PHE A 246 -12.52 -4.10 -6.04
C PHE A 246 -12.98 -2.66 -5.75
N GLU A 247 -14.28 -2.45 -5.61
CA GLU A 247 -14.83 -1.13 -5.36
C GLU A 247 -14.47 -0.59 -3.98
N GLN A 248 -14.48 -1.45 -2.95
CA GLN A 248 -14.04 -1.10 -1.61
C GLN A 248 -12.55 -0.75 -1.60
N LEU A 249 -11.72 -1.55 -2.28
CA LEU A 249 -10.30 -1.28 -2.41
C LEU A 249 -10.02 0.06 -3.12
N MET A 250 -10.70 0.34 -4.23
CA MET A 250 -10.55 1.61 -4.95
C MET A 250 -11.01 2.81 -4.12
N ASN A 251 -12.07 2.65 -3.32
CA ASN A 251 -12.53 3.69 -2.41
C ASN A 251 -11.51 3.95 -1.28
N ALA A 252 -10.98 2.90 -0.66
CA ALA A 252 -9.94 3.02 0.37
C ALA A 252 -8.69 3.73 -0.20
N VAL A 253 -8.24 3.31 -1.39
CA VAL A 253 -7.11 3.93 -2.09
C VAL A 253 -7.37 5.40 -2.35
N SER A 254 -8.49 5.75 -3.00
CA SER A 254 -8.77 7.12 -3.45
C SER A 254 -8.87 8.15 -2.32
N LYS A 255 -9.27 7.72 -1.13
CA LYS A 255 -9.43 8.61 0.02
C LYS A 255 -8.16 8.79 0.85
N ASN A 256 -7.37 7.74 0.95
CA ASN A 256 -6.39 7.60 2.01
C ASN A 256 -4.94 7.45 1.53
N VAL A 257 -4.73 7.31 0.22
CA VAL A 257 -3.39 7.11 -0.36
C VAL A 257 -2.98 8.32 -1.18
N LYS A 258 -1.70 8.68 -1.07
CA LYS A 258 -1.00 9.54 -2.03
C LYS A 258 0.26 8.80 -2.49
N THR A 259 0.54 8.84 -3.78
CA THR A 259 1.66 8.09 -4.37
C THR A 259 2.04 8.66 -5.73
N ASP A 260 3.29 8.47 -6.14
CA ASP A 260 3.79 8.66 -7.49
C ASP A 260 3.99 7.33 -8.25
N LEU A 261 3.57 6.20 -7.64
CA LEU A 261 3.53 4.92 -8.34
C LEU A 261 2.62 4.99 -9.57
N PRO A 262 3.04 4.50 -10.74
CA PRO A 262 2.20 4.47 -11.93
C PRO A 262 1.10 3.40 -11.78
N ILE A 263 0.03 3.75 -11.10
CA ILE A 263 -1.10 2.84 -10.78
C ILE A 263 -1.75 2.25 -12.03
N GLY A 264 -1.68 2.94 -13.18
CA GLY A 264 -2.09 2.38 -14.46
C GLY A 264 -1.35 1.09 -14.84
N GLN A 265 -0.19 0.83 -14.22
CA GLN A 265 0.62 -0.38 -14.42
C GLN A 265 0.57 -1.38 -13.24
N VAL A 266 -0.45 -1.29 -12.40
CA VAL A 266 -0.59 -2.18 -11.21
C VAL A 266 -0.43 -3.67 -11.55
N MET A 267 -0.93 -4.13 -12.71
CA MET A 267 -0.75 -5.52 -13.13
C MET A 267 0.70 -5.82 -13.52
N ALA A 268 1.39 -4.89 -14.17
CA ALA A 268 2.80 -5.04 -14.50
C ALA A 268 3.65 -5.04 -13.22
N LEU A 269 3.38 -4.13 -12.28
CA LEU A 269 4.00 -4.11 -10.95
C LEU A 269 3.80 -5.44 -10.23
N LYS A 270 2.56 -5.92 -10.13
CA LYS A 270 2.24 -7.19 -9.48
C LYS A 270 2.98 -8.38 -10.12
N ASN A 271 2.97 -8.48 -11.45
CA ASN A 271 3.58 -9.60 -12.17
C ASN A 271 5.12 -9.57 -12.08
N THR A 272 5.72 -8.38 -12.15
CA THR A 272 7.19 -8.22 -12.15
C THR A 272 7.77 -8.31 -10.74
N TYR A 273 7.19 -7.59 -9.78
CA TYR A 273 7.76 -7.43 -8.45
C TYR A 273 7.10 -8.34 -7.39
N GLY A 274 5.86 -8.78 -7.61
CA GLY A 274 5.14 -9.65 -6.67
C GLY A 274 5.91 -10.91 -6.26
N PRO A 275 6.56 -11.65 -7.17
CA PRO A 275 7.37 -12.83 -6.82
C PRO A 275 8.55 -12.54 -5.89
N ALA A 276 9.04 -11.30 -5.84
CA ALA A 276 10.12 -10.89 -4.94
C ALA A 276 9.61 -10.54 -3.52
N ILE A 277 8.32 -10.26 -3.37
CA ILE A 277 7.71 -9.83 -2.12
C ILE A 277 7.00 -11.00 -1.41
N THR A 278 6.48 -11.95 -2.18
CA THR A 278 5.69 -13.08 -1.65
C THR A 278 6.55 -14.25 -1.16
N GLY A 279 5.99 -15.09 -0.31
CA GLY A 279 6.70 -16.20 0.31
C GLY A 279 7.76 -15.72 1.30
N ASN A 280 8.90 -16.40 1.36
CA ASN A 280 10.03 -16.09 2.24
C ASN A 280 11.07 -15.15 1.57
N ASN A 281 10.65 -14.38 0.57
CA ASN A 281 11.55 -13.54 -0.21
C ASN A 281 11.69 -12.12 0.35
N LEU A 282 10.82 -11.72 1.27
CA LEU A 282 10.85 -10.46 1.98
C LEU A 282 11.58 -10.62 3.31
N THR A 283 12.69 -9.93 3.48
CA THR A 283 13.45 -9.85 4.72
C THR A 283 13.20 -8.53 5.42
N GLN A 284 13.21 -8.54 6.75
CA GLN A 284 13.06 -7.34 7.56
C GLN A 284 14.39 -6.96 8.18
N THR A 285 14.68 -5.67 8.16
CA THR A 285 15.83 -5.07 8.84
C THR A 285 15.44 -3.78 9.53
N PHE A 286 16.26 -3.34 10.44
CA PHE A 286 16.10 -2.06 11.14
C PHE A 286 17.47 -1.41 11.31
N ILE A 287 17.47 -0.10 11.38
CA ILE A 287 18.65 0.67 11.72
C ILE A 287 18.91 0.49 13.22
N GLU A 288 20.10 0.03 13.59
CA GLU A 288 20.52 0.03 14.99
C GLU A 288 20.70 1.47 15.46
N GLU A 289 20.12 1.78 16.60
CA GLU A 289 20.06 3.13 17.13
C GLU A 289 20.72 3.24 18.50
N ARG A 290 21.37 4.37 18.72
CA ARG A 290 21.74 4.83 20.08
C ARG A 290 20.93 6.04 20.46
N GLN A 291 20.64 6.14 21.75
CA GLN A 291 19.96 7.28 22.31
C GLN A 291 20.86 8.51 22.34
N LEU A 292 20.32 9.65 21.93
CA LEU A 292 20.96 10.95 21.98
C LEU A 292 20.03 11.93 22.68
N LEU A 293 20.51 12.57 23.75
CA LEU A 293 19.82 13.64 24.43
C LEU A 293 20.49 14.96 24.08
N LEU A 294 19.78 15.83 23.41
CA LEU A 294 20.25 17.18 23.07
C LEU A 294 19.43 18.22 23.87
N THR A 295 20.11 19.23 24.35
CA THR A 295 19.46 20.36 25.03
C THR A 295 19.08 21.41 23.98
N ASN A 296 17.80 21.78 23.94
CA ASN A 296 17.31 22.83 23.04
C ASN A 296 17.67 24.23 23.61
N ASN A 297 17.36 25.28 22.86
CA ASN A 297 17.63 26.67 23.28
C ASN A 297 16.82 27.12 24.52
N ALA A 298 15.77 26.38 24.89
CA ALA A 298 15.00 26.62 26.11
C ALA A 298 15.54 25.87 27.34
N GLY A 299 16.65 25.10 27.19
CA GLY A 299 17.24 24.30 28.25
C GLY A 299 16.57 22.94 28.46
N GLU A 300 15.63 22.54 27.60
CA GLU A 300 14.92 21.26 27.69
C GLU A 300 15.72 20.16 27.01
N GLN A 301 15.76 18.99 27.63
CA GLN A 301 16.35 17.78 27.05
C GLN A 301 15.39 17.12 26.08
N ILE A 302 15.77 17.05 24.82
CA ILE A 302 15.00 16.39 23.75
C ILE A 302 15.69 15.07 23.41
N TYR A 303 14.89 14.01 23.40
CA TYR A 303 15.32 12.68 22.97
C TYR A 303 15.39 12.61 21.46
N TYR A 304 16.51 12.12 20.97
CA TYR A 304 16.77 11.73 19.59
C TYR A 304 17.35 10.32 19.55
N SER A 305 17.33 9.70 18.37
CA SER A 305 18.13 8.53 18.08
C SER A 305 19.11 8.83 16.93
N TYR A 306 20.22 8.16 16.87
CA TYR A 306 21.13 8.22 15.73
C TYR A 306 21.55 6.82 15.31
N ALA A 307 21.69 6.62 13.99
CA ALA A 307 22.15 5.37 13.43
C ALA A 307 23.59 5.10 13.84
N THR A 308 23.89 3.86 14.17
CA THR A 308 25.27 3.40 14.37
C THR A 308 25.77 2.78 13.08
N ASP A 309 27.04 3.03 12.76
CA ASP A 309 27.75 2.46 11.61
C ASP A 309 27.71 0.93 11.59
#